data_07cf9ea52d38f73b436eacc288a2e907
#
_entry.id   07cf9ea52d38f73b436eacc288a2e907
#
_cell.length_a   1.000
_cell.length_b   1.000
_cell.length_c   1.000
_cell.angle_alpha   90.00
_cell.angle_beta   90.00
_cell.angle_gamma   90.00
#
_symmetry.space_group_name_H-M   'P 1'
#
loop_
_entity.id
_entity.type
_entity.pdbx_description
1 polymer ?
#
loop_
_entity_poly.entity_id
_entity_poly.type
_entity_poly.pdbx_seq_one_letter_code
_entity_poly.pdbx_strand_id
1 'polypeptide(L)'
;MNIKVISYFAIIIFSFFLFFLIQGYGSLKKLSFQDDYFGFLVSDEPSDLQIDFKFMNSSEVMLSGKRFFYDEKFELAIKSFNFLIDEYPDLIDSSVHSFLAESYYELQGKFSSDVANHLEKSLYLNPSDTRALSLQGLNYFQQNNFEEALKSWSIALENSTNNKEKESLIIAMNLALKELKN
;
A
#
# COMPACT_ATOMS: atom_id res chain seq x y z
N MET A 1 61.95 -7.86 7.45
CA MET A 1 60.69 -7.55 6.75
C MET A 1 60.39 -6.07 6.97
N ASN A 2 60.22 -5.30 5.91
CA ASN A 2 60.24 -3.83 5.94
C ASN A 2 58.97 -3.30 6.62
N ILE A 3 59.10 -2.43 7.65
CA ILE A 3 57.98 -1.86 8.45
C ILE A 3 56.91 -1.25 7.56
N LYS A 4 57.27 -0.68 6.39
CA LYS A 4 56.35 -0.15 5.41
C LYS A 4 55.43 -1.22 4.78
N VAL A 5 55.93 -2.45 4.56
CA VAL A 5 55.16 -3.57 3.99
C VAL A 5 54.10 -4.06 5.00
N ILE A 6 54.45 -4.11 6.28
CA ILE A 6 53.53 -4.48 7.36
C ILE A 6 52.40 -3.46 7.50
N SER A 7 52.70 -2.16 7.35
CA SER A 7 51.70 -1.10 7.40
C SER A 7 50.69 -1.17 6.23
N TYR A 8 51.15 -1.48 5.01
CA TYR A 8 50.24 -1.65 3.86
C TYR A 8 49.35 -2.89 4.01
N PHE A 9 49.89 -4.01 4.54
CA PHE A 9 49.09 -5.22 4.78
C PHE A 9 48.03 -4.98 5.86
N ALA A 10 48.36 -4.23 6.93
CA ALA A 10 47.40 -3.88 7.98
C ALA A 10 46.28 -2.98 7.44
N ILE A 11 46.57 -2.03 6.55
CA ILE A 11 45.57 -1.14 5.94
C ILE A 11 44.61 -1.93 5.02
N ILE A 12 45.14 -2.89 4.24
CA ILE A 12 44.36 -3.73 3.36
C ILE A 12 43.42 -4.65 4.17
N ILE A 13 43.92 -5.27 5.24
CA ILE A 13 43.08 -6.12 6.11
C ILE A 13 42.03 -5.31 6.82
N PHE A 14 42.35 -4.11 7.30
CA PHE A 14 41.38 -3.21 7.95
C PHE A 14 40.32 -2.72 6.98
N SER A 15 40.70 -2.41 5.74
CA SER A 15 39.72 -2.02 4.68
C SER A 15 38.79 -3.18 4.31
N PHE A 16 39.34 -4.41 4.24
CA PHE A 16 38.50 -5.60 4.01
C PHE A 16 37.55 -5.88 5.19
N PHE A 17 38.04 -5.71 6.42
CA PHE A 17 37.21 -5.86 7.63
C PHE A 17 36.11 -4.79 7.70
N LEU A 18 36.42 -3.53 7.35
CA LEU A 18 35.44 -2.44 7.27
C LEU A 18 34.39 -2.71 6.18
N PHE A 19 34.81 -3.23 5.02
CA PHE A 19 33.93 -3.63 3.95
C PHE A 19 32.95 -4.75 4.38
N PHE A 20 33.46 -5.76 5.10
CA PHE A 20 32.63 -6.82 5.67
C PHE A 20 31.69 -6.32 6.77
N LEU A 21 32.13 -5.38 7.61
CA LEU A 21 31.25 -4.74 8.60
C LEU A 21 30.14 -3.93 7.94
N ILE A 22 30.45 -3.20 6.88
CA ILE A 22 29.44 -2.40 6.14
C ILE A 22 28.44 -3.31 5.42
N GLN A 23 28.90 -4.41 4.82
CA GLN A 23 28.00 -5.41 4.24
C GLN A 23 27.22 -6.19 5.31
N GLY A 24 27.83 -6.55 6.43
CA GLY A 24 27.17 -7.17 7.57
C GLY A 24 26.14 -6.24 8.21
N TYR A 25 26.41 -4.95 8.35
CA TYR A 25 25.46 -3.95 8.85
C TYR A 25 24.32 -3.71 7.87
N GLY A 26 24.55 -3.77 6.58
CA GLY A 26 23.50 -3.70 5.55
C GLY A 26 22.57 -4.92 5.60
N SER A 27 23.10 -6.08 5.95
CA SER A 27 22.32 -7.32 6.13
C SER A 27 21.56 -7.34 7.46
N LEU A 28 22.15 -6.77 8.54
CA LEU A 28 21.50 -6.68 9.87
C LEU A 28 20.39 -5.63 9.94
N LYS A 29 20.39 -4.63 9.06
CA LYS A 29 19.29 -3.65 8.97
C LYS A 29 18.02 -4.22 8.31
N LYS A 30 18.09 -5.42 7.71
CA LYS A 30 16.95 -6.16 7.15
C LYS A 30 16.30 -7.13 8.14
N LEU A 31 16.86 -7.30 9.32
CA LEU A 31 16.28 -8.06 10.42
C LEU A 31 15.45 -7.10 11.31
N SER A 32 14.38 -6.53 10.77
CA SER A 32 13.32 -6.06 11.64
C SER A 32 12.50 -7.29 12.06
N PHE A 33 12.20 -7.41 13.32
CA PHE A 33 11.44 -8.52 13.93
C PHE A 33 10.08 -8.77 13.26
N GLN A 34 9.67 -7.87 12.38
CA GLN A 34 8.45 -7.89 11.60
C GLN A 34 8.61 -8.62 10.25
N ASP A 35 9.82 -8.65 9.68
CA ASP A 35 10.10 -9.33 8.41
C ASP A 35 10.27 -10.85 8.59
N ASP A 36 10.77 -11.31 9.75
CA ASP A 36 10.97 -12.74 10.01
C ASP A 36 9.67 -13.50 10.24
N TYR A 37 8.66 -12.87 10.86
CA TYR A 37 7.36 -13.50 11.08
C TYR A 37 6.59 -13.65 9.77
N PHE A 38 6.77 -12.72 8.85
CA PHE A 38 6.12 -12.73 7.54
C PHE A 38 6.87 -13.58 6.51
N GLY A 39 8.19 -13.66 6.59
CA GLY A 39 9.03 -14.50 5.73
C GLY A 39 8.78 -15.99 5.93
N PHE A 40 8.34 -16.40 7.12
CA PHE A 40 7.95 -17.80 7.39
C PHE A 40 6.61 -18.18 6.77
N LEU A 41 5.70 -17.20 6.55
CA LEU A 41 4.37 -17.43 5.98
C LEU A 41 4.34 -17.33 4.45
N VAL A 42 5.41 -16.81 3.84
CA VAL A 42 5.51 -16.58 2.40
C VAL A 42 6.62 -17.45 1.84
N SER A 43 6.30 -18.61 1.30
CA SER A 43 7.25 -19.41 0.51
C SER A 43 7.59 -18.67 -0.80
N ASP A 44 8.85 -18.68 -1.20
CA ASP A 44 9.42 -17.93 -2.34
C ASP A 44 8.94 -18.36 -3.75
N GLU A 45 7.86 -19.11 -3.86
CA GLU A 45 7.30 -19.51 -5.16
C GLU A 45 6.05 -18.69 -5.53
N PRO A 46 6.06 -17.99 -6.67
CA PRO A 46 5.05 -16.96 -6.98
C PRO A 46 3.67 -17.46 -7.39
N SER A 47 3.42 -18.75 -7.54
CA SER A 47 2.16 -19.24 -8.13
C SER A 47 1.13 -19.85 -7.18
N ASP A 48 1.49 -20.19 -5.92
CA ASP A 48 0.58 -20.87 -4.98
C ASP A 48 0.70 -20.37 -3.53
N LEU A 49 0.76 -19.06 -3.32
CA LEU A 49 0.78 -18.50 -1.97
C LEU A 49 -0.57 -18.73 -1.28
N GLN A 50 -0.76 -19.91 -0.68
CA GLN A 50 -1.88 -20.19 0.22
C GLN A 50 -1.56 -19.61 1.60
N ILE A 51 -1.93 -18.35 1.83
CA ILE A 51 -1.85 -17.76 3.16
C ILE A 51 -3.06 -18.26 3.95
N ASP A 52 -2.80 -18.96 5.06
CA ASP A 52 -3.84 -19.36 6.00
C ASP A 52 -3.99 -18.28 7.08
N PHE A 53 -4.97 -17.40 6.92
CA PHE A 53 -5.28 -16.32 7.86
C PHE A 53 -5.90 -16.82 9.17
N LYS A 54 -6.26 -18.10 9.30
CA LYS A 54 -6.95 -18.66 10.49
C LYS A 54 -6.15 -18.54 11.78
N PHE A 55 -4.83 -18.42 11.68
CA PHE A 55 -3.95 -18.29 12.85
C PHE A 55 -3.60 -16.82 13.18
N MET A 56 -4.15 -15.87 12.43
CA MET A 56 -3.88 -14.45 12.56
C MET A 56 -5.07 -13.75 13.23
N ASN A 57 -4.78 -12.80 14.12
CA ASN A 57 -5.82 -11.92 14.65
C ASN A 57 -6.21 -10.84 13.62
N SER A 58 -7.31 -10.13 13.87
CA SER A 58 -7.84 -9.10 12.94
C SER A 58 -6.83 -8.02 12.59
N SER A 59 -6.00 -7.59 13.55
CA SER A 59 -4.99 -6.54 13.33
C SER A 59 -3.86 -7.04 12.43
N GLU A 60 -3.44 -8.29 12.59
CA GLU A 60 -2.41 -8.92 11.75
C GLU A 60 -2.93 -9.12 10.31
N VAL A 61 -4.17 -9.55 10.14
CA VAL A 61 -4.78 -9.69 8.80
C VAL A 61 -4.93 -8.33 8.13
N MET A 62 -5.37 -7.30 8.87
CA MET A 62 -5.45 -5.91 8.38
C MET A 62 -4.08 -5.40 7.91
N LEU A 63 -3.05 -5.60 8.73
CA LEU A 63 -1.68 -5.19 8.37
C LEU A 63 -1.18 -5.93 7.13
N SER A 64 -1.45 -7.23 7.04
CA SER A 64 -1.09 -8.05 5.89
C SER A 64 -1.78 -7.57 4.62
N GLY A 65 -3.08 -7.30 4.69
CA GLY A 65 -3.84 -6.78 3.57
C GLY A 65 -3.29 -5.44 3.06
N LYS A 66 -2.99 -4.52 3.98
CA LYS A 66 -2.36 -3.23 3.63
C LYS A 66 -0.98 -3.42 2.99
N ARG A 67 -0.16 -4.32 3.53
CA ARG A 67 1.15 -4.63 2.96
C ARG A 67 1.03 -5.19 1.56
N PHE A 68 0.16 -6.18 1.34
CA PHE A 68 -0.08 -6.73 0.00
C PHE A 68 -0.54 -5.68 -0.99
N PHE A 69 -1.40 -4.76 -0.55
CA PHE A 69 -1.83 -3.64 -1.37
C PHE A 69 -0.65 -2.76 -1.82
N TYR A 70 0.20 -2.34 -0.87
CA TYR A 70 1.38 -1.51 -1.19
C TYR A 70 2.49 -2.26 -1.94
N ASP A 71 2.53 -3.59 -1.86
CA ASP A 71 3.39 -4.47 -2.66
C ASP A 71 2.77 -4.82 -4.03
N GLU A 72 1.64 -4.19 -4.40
CA GLU A 72 0.89 -4.40 -5.66
C GLU A 72 0.38 -5.85 -5.84
N LYS A 73 0.27 -6.60 -4.75
CA LYS A 73 -0.27 -7.98 -4.70
C LYS A 73 -1.77 -7.93 -4.44
N PHE A 74 -2.52 -7.37 -5.39
CA PHE A 74 -3.93 -7.02 -5.19
C PHE A 74 -4.83 -8.21 -4.89
N GLU A 75 -4.58 -9.40 -5.49
CA GLU A 75 -5.35 -10.61 -5.18
C GLU A 75 -5.19 -11.03 -3.71
N LEU A 76 -3.98 -10.92 -3.16
CA LEU A 76 -3.72 -11.23 -1.76
C LEU A 76 -4.30 -10.18 -0.81
N ALA A 77 -4.26 -8.91 -1.21
CA ALA A 77 -4.92 -7.83 -0.48
C ALA A 77 -6.44 -8.08 -0.41
N ILE A 78 -7.07 -8.40 -1.54
CA ILE A 78 -8.50 -8.74 -1.62
C ILE A 78 -8.83 -9.95 -0.72
N LYS A 79 -8.04 -11.01 -0.78
CA LYS A 79 -8.23 -12.19 0.09
C LYS A 79 -8.15 -11.83 1.57
N SER A 80 -7.17 -10.99 1.96
CA SER A 80 -6.99 -10.56 3.35
C SER A 80 -8.18 -9.74 3.85
N PHE A 81 -8.61 -8.74 3.08
CA PHE A 81 -9.72 -7.88 3.49
C PHE A 81 -11.08 -8.60 3.46
N ASN A 82 -11.32 -9.53 2.51
CA ASN A 82 -12.51 -10.37 2.53
C ASN A 82 -12.53 -11.30 3.76
N PHE A 83 -11.39 -11.89 4.12
CA PHE A 83 -11.28 -12.68 5.34
C PHE A 83 -11.65 -11.85 6.60
N LEU A 84 -11.23 -10.58 6.66
CA LEU A 84 -11.64 -9.69 7.75
C LEU A 84 -13.17 -9.48 7.79
N ILE A 85 -13.80 -9.27 6.63
CA ILE A 85 -15.26 -9.08 6.54
C ILE A 85 -16.00 -10.32 7.01
N ASP A 86 -15.51 -11.51 6.65
CA ASP A 86 -16.16 -12.78 6.96
C ASP A 86 -15.99 -13.18 8.43
N GLU A 87 -14.79 -13.01 8.99
CA GLU A 87 -14.45 -13.52 10.33
C GLU A 87 -14.56 -12.46 11.44
N TYR A 88 -14.47 -11.17 11.09
CA TYR A 88 -14.46 -10.07 12.06
C TYR A 88 -15.42 -8.93 11.67
N PRO A 89 -16.71 -9.21 11.35
CA PRO A 89 -17.64 -8.22 10.80
C PRO A 89 -17.84 -7.00 11.70
N ASP A 90 -17.78 -7.17 13.02
CA ASP A 90 -17.95 -6.08 14.00
C ASP A 90 -16.76 -5.12 14.06
N LEU A 91 -15.62 -5.46 13.42
CA LEU A 91 -14.40 -4.65 13.42
C LEU A 91 -14.15 -3.96 12.09
N ILE A 92 -15.11 -4.02 11.15
CA ILE A 92 -14.95 -3.47 9.80
C ILE A 92 -15.24 -1.98 9.82
N ASP A 93 -14.22 -1.21 9.44
CA ASP A 93 -14.32 0.24 9.22
C ASP A 93 -14.31 0.59 7.71
N SER A 94 -14.42 1.88 7.40
CA SER A 94 -14.40 2.37 6.03
C SER A 94 -13.11 1.99 5.28
N SER A 95 -11.99 1.89 6.01
CA SER A 95 -10.70 1.64 5.37
C SER A 95 -10.60 0.25 4.76
N VAL A 96 -11.24 -0.78 5.35
CA VAL A 96 -11.30 -2.12 4.75
C VAL A 96 -11.98 -2.06 3.39
N HIS A 97 -13.09 -1.35 3.31
CA HIS A 97 -13.84 -1.22 2.07
C HIS A 97 -13.13 -0.33 1.05
N SER A 98 -12.48 0.78 1.47
CA SER A 98 -11.73 1.62 0.53
C SER A 98 -10.51 0.91 -0.04
N PHE A 99 -9.79 0.10 0.75
CA PHE A 99 -8.72 -0.75 0.26
C PHE A 99 -9.23 -1.83 -0.71
N LEU A 100 -10.38 -2.46 -0.43
CA LEU A 100 -10.99 -3.43 -1.35
C LEU A 100 -11.39 -2.78 -2.68
N ALA A 101 -12.08 -1.63 -2.64
CA ALA A 101 -12.47 -0.90 -3.84
C ALA A 101 -11.26 -0.59 -4.72
N GLU A 102 -10.19 -0.06 -4.13
CA GLU A 102 -8.97 0.26 -4.87
C GLU A 102 -8.26 -1.00 -5.35
N SER A 103 -8.15 -2.06 -4.53
CA SER A 103 -7.55 -3.34 -4.94
C SER A 103 -8.27 -3.96 -6.13
N TYR A 104 -9.62 -3.94 -6.14
CA TYR A 104 -10.40 -4.42 -7.29
C TYR A 104 -10.20 -3.54 -8.52
N TYR A 105 -10.12 -2.21 -8.34
CA TYR A 105 -9.86 -1.29 -9.44
C TYR A 105 -8.48 -1.53 -10.07
N GLU A 106 -7.44 -1.63 -9.26
CA GLU A 106 -6.07 -1.88 -9.72
C GLU A 106 -5.94 -3.24 -10.41
N LEU A 107 -6.58 -4.29 -9.86
CA LEU A 107 -6.57 -5.62 -10.46
C LEU A 107 -7.31 -5.71 -11.79
N GLN A 108 -8.45 -5.01 -11.92
CA GLN A 108 -9.34 -5.14 -13.08
C GLN A 108 -9.15 -4.03 -14.11
N GLY A 109 -8.49 -2.93 -13.76
CA GLY A 109 -8.28 -1.76 -14.60
C GLY A 109 -9.56 -0.99 -14.97
N LYS A 110 -10.66 -1.20 -14.22
CA LYS A 110 -11.97 -0.58 -14.51
C LYS A 110 -12.85 -0.49 -13.27
N PHE A 111 -13.83 0.40 -13.31
CA PHE A 111 -14.87 0.49 -12.29
C PHE A 111 -15.93 -0.61 -12.49
N SER A 112 -15.73 -1.74 -11.82
CA SER A 112 -16.65 -2.87 -11.80
C SER A 112 -17.72 -2.71 -10.71
N SER A 113 -18.67 -3.66 -10.66
CA SER A 113 -19.66 -3.77 -9.57
C SER A 113 -19.00 -3.94 -8.20
N ASP A 114 -17.88 -4.67 -8.13
CA ASP A 114 -17.16 -4.87 -6.87
C ASP A 114 -16.57 -3.55 -6.37
N VAL A 115 -15.91 -2.79 -7.27
CA VAL A 115 -15.41 -1.46 -6.95
C VAL A 115 -16.52 -0.56 -6.45
N ALA A 116 -17.65 -0.49 -7.19
CA ALA A 116 -18.78 0.36 -6.83
C ALA A 116 -19.38 -0.01 -5.45
N ASN A 117 -19.59 -1.31 -5.20
CA ASN A 117 -20.15 -1.80 -3.94
C ASN A 117 -19.27 -1.45 -2.74
N HIS A 118 -17.95 -1.69 -2.85
CA HIS A 118 -17.05 -1.38 -1.75
C HIS A 118 -16.83 0.12 -1.58
N LEU A 119 -16.82 0.89 -2.65
CA LEU A 119 -16.76 2.35 -2.60
C LEU A 119 -17.96 2.95 -1.87
N GLU A 120 -19.17 2.49 -2.20
CA GLU A 120 -20.41 2.90 -1.53
C GLU A 120 -20.39 2.57 -0.03
N LYS A 121 -19.99 1.34 0.33
CA LYS A 121 -19.87 0.92 1.73
C LYS A 121 -18.84 1.75 2.50
N SER A 122 -17.70 2.05 1.89
CA SER A 122 -16.68 2.88 2.53
C SER A 122 -17.21 4.28 2.84
N LEU A 123 -17.84 4.94 1.86
CA LEU A 123 -18.41 6.29 2.01
C LEU A 123 -19.65 6.33 2.91
N TYR A 124 -20.40 5.22 3.01
CA TYR A 124 -21.47 5.09 3.98
C TYR A 124 -20.95 5.05 5.42
N LEU A 125 -19.87 4.29 5.67
CA LEU A 125 -19.24 4.19 6.99
C LEU A 125 -18.47 5.46 7.38
N ASN A 126 -17.79 6.08 6.40
CA ASN A 126 -17.07 7.33 6.60
C ASN A 126 -17.14 8.20 5.33
N PRO A 127 -18.02 9.21 5.30
CA PRO A 127 -18.16 10.13 4.15
C PRO A 127 -16.89 10.94 3.85
N SER A 128 -15.92 10.96 4.76
CA SER A 128 -14.64 11.66 4.62
C SER A 128 -13.46 10.72 4.37
N ASP A 129 -13.71 9.45 4.03
CA ASP A 129 -12.63 8.51 3.69
C ASP A 129 -11.89 8.99 2.44
N THR A 130 -10.64 9.43 2.64
CA THR A 130 -9.85 10.11 1.58
C THR A 130 -9.54 9.19 0.41
N ARG A 131 -9.29 7.90 0.67
CA ARG A 131 -9.06 6.89 -0.36
C ARG A 131 -10.31 6.66 -1.21
N ALA A 132 -11.45 6.48 -0.56
CA ALA A 132 -12.72 6.28 -1.25
C ALA A 132 -13.10 7.51 -2.08
N LEU A 133 -12.96 8.72 -1.52
CA LEU A 133 -13.22 9.97 -2.23
C LEU A 133 -12.27 10.19 -3.42
N SER A 134 -10.99 9.80 -3.27
CA SER A 134 -10.01 9.87 -4.36
C SER A 134 -10.42 8.97 -5.53
N LEU A 135 -10.82 7.73 -5.21
CA LEU A 135 -11.28 6.75 -6.21
C LEU A 135 -12.62 7.18 -6.83
N GLN A 136 -13.55 7.73 -6.05
CA GLN A 136 -14.80 8.27 -6.55
C GLN A 136 -14.58 9.42 -7.53
N GLY A 137 -13.67 10.34 -7.19
CA GLY A 137 -13.29 11.44 -8.07
C GLY A 137 -12.71 10.94 -9.39
N LEU A 138 -11.87 9.89 -9.34
CA LEU A 138 -11.34 9.24 -10.55
C LEU A 138 -12.46 8.64 -11.41
N ASN A 139 -13.47 7.99 -10.79
CA ASN A 139 -14.63 7.47 -11.50
C ASN A 139 -15.39 8.57 -12.23
N TYR A 140 -15.69 9.67 -11.56
CA TYR A 140 -16.35 10.82 -12.17
C TYR A 140 -15.53 11.43 -13.30
N PHE A 141 -14.21 11.56 -13.11
CA PHE A 141 -13.31 12.07 -14.14
C PHE A 141 -13.33 11.21 -15.41
N GLN A 142 -13.31 9.87 -15.26
CA GLN A 142 -13.38 8.94 -16.40
C GLN A 142 -14.74 9.01 -17.14
N GLN A 143 -15.79 9.45 -16.46
CA GLN A 143 -17.12 9.68 -17.04
C GLN A 143 -17.26 11.10 -17.62
N ASN A 144 -16.21 11.91 -17.66
CA ASN A 144 -16.21 13.33 -18.04
C ASN A 144 -17.06 14.22 -17.11
N ASN A 145 -17.40 13.73 -15.91
CA ASN A 145 -18.10 14.48 -14.87
C ASN A 145 -17.11 15.26 -14.02
N PHE A 146 -16.45 16.23 -14.64
CA PHE A 146 -15.30 16.93 -14.02
C PHE A 146 -15.69 17.73 -12.77
N GLU A 147 -16.90 18.28 -12.71
CA GLU A 147 -17.41 19.02 -11.56
C GLU A 147 -17.54 18.13 -10.32
N GLU A 148 -18.14 16.93 -10.47
CA GLU A 148 -18.28 15.98 -9.38
C GLU A 148 -16.94 15.35 -9.00
N ALA A 149 -16.04 15.16 -9.96
CA ALA A 149 -14.65 14.77 -9.68
C ALA A 149 -13.94 15.77 -8.78
N LEU A 150 -14.01 17.07 -9.12
CA LEU A 150 -13.44 18.15 -8.33
C LEU A 150 -14.02 18.22 -6.93
N LYS A 151 -15.33 18.01 -6.78
CA LYS A 151 -16.01 18.00 -5.49
C LYS A 151 -15.51 16.85 -4.61
N SER A 152 -15.43 15.64 -5.13
CA SER A 152 -14.94 14.48 -4.40
C SER A 152 -13.47 14.68 -3.98
N TRP A 153 -12.61 15.14 -4.90
CA TRP A 153 -11.20 15.39 -4.61
C TRP A 153 -10.97 16.57 -3.66
N SER A 154 -11.83 17.59 -3.65
CA SER A 154 -11.71 18.69 -2.69
C SER A 154 -11.97 18.21 -1.26
N ILE A 155 -12.99 17.37 -1.05
CA ILE A 155 -13.26 16.77 0.25
C ILE A 155 -12.10 15.85 0.67
N ALA A 156 -11.57 15.03 -0.25
CA ALA A 156 -10.40 14.21 0.01
C ALA A 156 -9.19 15.05 0.43
N LEU A 157 -8.91 16.15 -0.28
CA LEU A 157 -7.80 17.06 -0.03
C LEU A 157 -7.90 17.71 1.36
N GLU A 158 -9.09 18.13 1.76
CA GLU A 158 -9.35 18.73 3.08
C GLU A 158 -9.11 17.74 4.22
N ASN A 159 -9.45 16.47 4.02
CA ASN A 159 -9.36 15.43 5.06
C ASN A 159 -8.04 14.64 5.03
N SER A 160 -7.26 14.73 3.95
CA SER A 160 -5.98 14.03 3.86
C SER A 160 -4.94 14.61 4.81
N THR A 161 -4.21 13.74 5.51
CA THR A 161 -3.05 14.09 6.34
C THR A 161 -1.72 13.78 5.64
N ASN A 162 -1.76 13.11 4.49
CA ASN A 162 -0.59 12.67 3.75
C ASN A 162 -0.22 13.67 2.65
N ASN A 163 0.98 14.23 2.72
CA ASN A 163 1.43 15.23 1.74
C ASN A 163 1.51 14.69 0.30
N LYS A 164 1.94 13.43 0.10
CA LYS A 164 1.97 12.83 -1.25
C LYS A 164 0.56 12.68 -1.83
N GLU A 165 -0.39 12.27 -1.01
CA GLU A 165 -1.80 12.17 -1.41
C GLU A 165 -2.35 13.55 -1.80
N LYS A 166 -2.07 14.58 -1.00
CA LYS A 166 -2.45 15.97 -1.32
C LYS A 166 -1.88 16.44 -2.66
N GLU A 167 -0.60 16.18 -2.91
CA GLU A 167 0.05 16.51 -4.18
C GLU A 167 -0.63 15.80 -5.36
N SER A 168 -0.94 14.51 -5.23
CA SER A 168 -1.63 13.73 -6.25
C SER A 168 -3.04 14.26 -6.52
N LEU A 169 -3.78 14.61 -5.47
CA LEU A 169 -5.12 15.20 -5.59
C LEU A 169 -5.07 16.55 -6.29
N ILE A 170 -4.12 17.42 -5.96
CA ILE A 170 -3.94 18.71 -6.63
C ILE A 170 -3.65 18.55 -8.12
N ILE A 171 -2.82 17.57 -8.48
CA ILE A 171 -2.53 17.26 -9.90
C ILE A 171 -3.82 16.80 -10.60
N ALA A 172 -4.57 15.88 -10.03
CA ALA A 172 -5.83 15.37 -10.58
C ALA A 172 -6.87 16.49 -10.75
N MET A 173 -7.02 17.36 -9.75
CA MET A 173 -7.92 18.51 -9.81
C MET A 173 -7.52 19.51 -10.91
N ASN A 174 -6.22 19.76 -11.08
CA ASN A 174 -5.75 20.63 -12.16
C ASN A 174 -6.05 20.06 -13.55
N LEU A 175 -5.99 18.74 -13.72
CA LEU A 175 -6.39 18.09 -14.97
C LEU A 175 -7.90 18.27 -15.21
N ALA A 176 -8.75 18.04 -14.21
CA ALA A 176 -10.19 18.24 -14.36
C ALA A 176 -10.54 19.70 -14.67
N LEU A 177 -9.89 20.67 -14.01
CA LEU A 177 -10.08 22.11 -14.30
C LEU A 177 -9.65 22.49 -15.72
N LYS A 178 -8.67 21.80 -16.28
CA LYS A 178 -8.26 22.01 -17.68
C LYS A 178 -9.32 21.49 -18.65
N GLU A 179 -9.88 20.32 -18.37
CA GLU A 179 -10.93 19.74 -19.22
C GLU A 179 -12.23 20.55 -19.19
N LEU A 180 -12.58 21.16 -18.05
CA LEU A 180 -13.75 22.05 -17.94
C LEU A 180 -13.62 23.35 -18.76
N LYS A 181 -12.40 23.75 -19.16
CA LYS A 181 -12.16 24.97 -19.93
C LYS A 181 -12.13 24.75 -21.45
N ASN A 182 -12.08 23.47 -21.87
CA ASN A 182 -12.05 23.08 -23.30
C ASN A 182 -13.44 22.81 -23.83
#